data_f51c94fe51c586e76299038e8109178f
#
_entry.id   f51c94fe51c586e76299038e8109178f
#
_cell.length_a   1.000
_cell.length_b   1.000
_cell.length_c   1.000
_cell.angle_alpha   90.00
_cell.angle_beta   90.00
_cell.angle_gamma   90.00
#
_symmetry.space_group_name_H-M   'P 1'
#
loop_
_entity.id
_entity.type
_entity.pdbx_description
1 polymer ?
#
loop_
_entity_poly.entity_id
_entity_poly.type
_entity_poly.pdbx_seq_one_letter_code
_entity_poly.pdbx_strand_id
1 'polypeptide(L)'
;MKNLKLLNKKYLSIILVCLHLGFSAQSEEVVDIWNVENKKSTKKNIIDKNKEQKNIPKNSIFEMQTKKNDQINIAEDQTLISQDVKIIGLYDPAENGLNINMWSYSNGDQIINIFKRINKLKLSKDASEILDILLLTNAYYPEINISENQFRKIKSNWLIKNSNYNLIENYLLKNQVINENPKLTKYLVNHYLSESDIEKTCEIFSKINDSIEDEYLSKFNIYCLINDNKKNEAQLLMDLKKELGFNDKFYENKFNYLMGYNNEPDTAISENTILDFHLSHVTNPEFKFDPKDSTSKQI
;
A
#
# COMPACT_ATOMS: atom_id res chain seq x y z
N MET A 1 -47.78 -11.65 9.31
CA MET A 1 -47.65 -10.90 10.58
C MET A 1 -47.09 -11.85 11.63
N LYS A 2 -45.81 -11.74 11.96
CA LYS A 2 -45.13 -12.58 12.96
C LYS A 2 -44.91 -11.76 14.22
N ASN A 3 -45.29 -12.35 15.35
CA ASN A 3 -45.40 -11.78 16.69
C ASN A 3 -44.09 -11.20 17.21
N LEU A 4 -44.07 -9.92 17.52
CA LEU A 4 -43.07 -9.32 18.39
C LEU A 4 -43.29 -9.88 19.83
N LYS A 5 -42.35 -10.66 20.33
CA LYS A 5 -42.30 -11.05 21.75
C LYS A 5 -41.95 -9.81 22.57
N LEU A 6 -42.85 -9.44 23.46
CA LEU A 6 -42.71 -8.34 24.43
C LEU A 6 -41.40 -8.53 25.24
N LEU A 7 -40.55 -7.50 25.18
CA LEU A 7 -39.39 -7.39 26.04
C LEU A 7 -39.82 -7.34 27.52
N ASN A 8 -39.19 -8.16 28.36
CA ASN A 8 -39.54 -8.33 29.75
C ASN A 8 -39.43 -6.99 30.51
N LYS A 9 -40.47 -6.59 31.22
CA LYS A 9 -40.61 -5.29 31.93
C LYS A 9 -39.37 -4.92 32.82
N LYS A 10 -38.60 -5.90 33.28
CA LYS A 10 -37.36 -5.69 34.08
C LYS A 10 -36.25 -5.05 33.27
N TYR A 11 -36.15 -5.30 31.96
CA TYR A 11 -35.08 -4.71 31.09
C TYR A 11 -35.45 -3.29 30.66
N LEU A 12 -36.73 -2.96 30.57
CA LEU A 12 -37.18 -1.61 30.23
C LEU A 12 -36.82 -0.61 31.35
N SER A 13 -36.88 -1.02 32.61
CA SER A 13 -36.46 -0.19 33.76
C SER A 13 -34.95 0.11 33.76
N ILE A 14 -34.11 -0.84 33.36
CA ILE A 14 -32.66 -0.65 33.32
C ILE A 14 -32.26 0.33 32.22
N ILE A 15 -32.92 0.27 31.06
CA ILE A 15 -32.67 1.21 29.97
C ILE A 15 -33.09 2.63 30.32
N LEU A 16 -34.18 2.80 31.09
CA LEU A 16 -34.65 4.12 31.52
C LEU A 16 -33.69 4.77 32.57
N VAL A 17 -33.06 3.98 33.44
CA VAL A 17 -32.10 4.46 34.42
C VAL A 17 -30.77 4.89 33.79
N CYS A 18 -30.34 4.21 32.69
CA CYS A 18 -29.12 4.60 31.97
C CYS A 18 -29.28 5.90 31.15
N LEU A 19 -30.53 6.30 30.81
CA LEU A 19 -30.79 7.55 30.09
C LEU A 19 -30.76 8.81 30.99
N HIS A 20 -30.77 8.67 32.30
CA HIS A 20 -30.73 9.80 33.27
C HIS A 20 -29.35 10.09 33.84
N LEU A 21 -28.34 9.30 33.50
CA LEU A 21 -26.93 9.62 33.84
C LEU A 21 -26.34 10.45 32.68
N GLY A 22 -26.75 11.71 32.59
CA GLY A 22 -26.16 12.69 31.69
C GLY A 22 -24.72 12.95 32.11
N PHE A 23 -23.78 12.45 31.37
CA PHE A 23 -22.40 12.91 31.40
C PHE A 23 -22.36 14.33 30.84
N SER A 24 -22.15 15.32 31.69
CA SER A 24 -21.75 16.66 31.27
C SER A 24 -20.33 16.54 30.69
N ALA A 25 -20.22 16.52 29.41
CA ALA A 25 -18.93 16.70 28.71
C ALA A 25 -18.51 18.17 28.90
N GLN A 26 -17.49 18.41 29.70
CA GLN A 26 -16.74 19.65 29.70
C GLN A 26 -15.96 19.67 28.36
N SER A 27 -16.32 20.58 27.48
CA SER A 27 -15.54 20.92 26.30
C SER A 27 -14.29 21.69 26.77
N GLU A 28 -13.12 21.06 26.66
CA GLU A 28 -11.86 21.80 26.68
C GLU A 28 -11.78 22.70 25.42
N GLU A 29 -11.61 24.00 25.66
CA GLU A 29 -11.38 24.97 24.57
C GLU A 29 -10.10 24.60 23.82
N VAL A 30 -10.23 24.44 22.51
CA VAL A 30 -9.11 24.26 21.59
C VAL A 30 -8.27 25.55 21.62
N VAL A 31 -7.07 25.48 22.17
CA VAL A 31 -6.10 26.59 22.16
C VAL A 31 -5.56 26.76 20.76
N ASP A 32 -5.98 27.82 20.07
CA ASP A 32 -5.43 28.21 18.76
C ASP A 32 -4.04 28.84 18.96
N ILE A 33 -3.00 28.07 18.65
CA ILE A 33 -1.58 28.46 18.78
C ILE A 33 -1.10 29.45 17.70
N TRP A 34 -1.94 29.85 16.77
CA TRP A 34 -1.56 30.76 15.66
C TRP A 34 -2.03 32.18 15.82
N ASN A 35 -2.76 32.52 16.87
CA ASN A 35 -3.27 33.87 17.10
C ASN A 35 -2.48 34.58 18.21
N VAL A 36 -1.35 35.20 17.84
CA VAL A 36 -0.56 36.09 18.71
C VAL A 36 -1.09 37.51 18.55
N GLU A 37 -2.19 37.84 19.22
CA GLU A 37 -2.58 39.23 19.43
C GLU A 37 -2.26 39.67 20.85
N ASN A 38 -1.53 40.79 20.89
CA ASN A 38 -1.05 41.56 22.02
C ASN A 38 -2.01 41.64 23.22
N LYS A 39 -1.62 41.15 24.37
CA LYS A 39 -2.15 41.59 25.65
C LYS A 39 -1.07 42.30 26.47
N LYS A 40 -1.32 43.62 26.69
CA LYS A 40 -0.55 44.50 27.53
C LYS A 40 -0.40 43.97 28.96
N SER A 41 0.83 43.86 29.42
CA SER A 41 1.14 43.56 30.81
C SER A 41 1.03 44.77 31.71
N THR A 42 0.29 44.67 32.77
CA THR A 42 0.21 45.62 33.86
C THR A 42 1.42 45.49 34.79
N LYS A 43 2.05 46.61 35.05
CA LYS A 43 3.22 46.78 35.94
C LYS A 43 2.93 46.44 37.39
N LYS A 44 3.93 45.84 38.03
CA LYS A 44 4.18 46.09 39.47
C LYS A 44 5.65 46.46 39.69
N ASN A 45 5.83 47.66 40.25
CA ASN A 45 7.11 48.25 40.60
C ASN A 45 7.73 47.57 41.83
N ILE A 46 9.05 47.43 41.83
CA ILE A 46 9.89 47.58 43.01
C ILE A 46 11.16 48.31 42.62
N ILE A 47 11.48 49.34 43.37
CA ILE A 47 12.53 50.33 43.27
C ILE A 47 13.83 49.67 43.81
N ASP A 48 14.99 49.84 43.15
CA ASP A 48 16.08 50.52 43.82
C ASP A 48 17.22 50.99 42.85
N LYS A 49 17.84 52.09 43.27
CA LYS A 49 18.77 53.00 42.66
C LYS A 49 20.14 52.35 42.36
N ASN A 50 20.82 52.70 41.25
CA ASN A 50 21.92 53.67 41.28
C ASN A 50 22.49 53.90 39.87
N LYS A 51 22.92 55.17 39.68
CA LYS A 51 23.51 55.85 38.53
C LYS A 51 24.70 55.13 37.91
N GLU A 52 24.79 55.21 36.55
CA GLU A 52 25.84 56.02 35.89
C GLU A 52 25.61 56.13 34.38
N GLN A 53 25.70 57.34 33.88
CA GLN A 53 25.68 57.71 32.49
C GLN A 53 27.00 57.26 31.84
N LYS A 54 26.91 56.59 30.67
CA LYS A 54 27.95 56.68 29.65
C LYS A 54 27.37 56.52 28.24
N ASN A 55 27.74 57.48 27.42
CA ASN A 55 27.52 57.69 25.98
C ASN A 55 27.35 56.48 25.11
N ILE A 56 26.28 56.53 24.30
CA ILE A 56 26.06 55.63 23.17
C ILE A 56 26.71 56.22 21.92
N PRO A 57 27.68 55.58 21.27
CA PRO A 57 28.08 55.88 19.91
C PRO A 57 27.07 55.25 18.94
N LYS A 58 26.59 56.06 18.01
CA LYS A 58 25.82 55.64 16.84
C LYS A 58 26.71 54.81 15.93
N ASN A 59 26.64 53.46 16.03
CA ASN A 59 27.16 52.61 14.99
C ASN A 59 26.01 51.98 14.23
N SER A 60 26.08 52.10 12.89
CA SER A 60 25.06 51.63 11.99
C SER A 60 24.93 50.10 12.06
N ILE A 61 23.72 49.62 11.84
CA ILE A 61 23.35 48.18 11.81
C ILE A 61 24.23 47.38 10.82
N PHE A 62 24.92 48.04 9.90
CA PHE A 62 25.79 47.41 8.91
C PHE A 62 27.17 46.99 9.46
N GLU A 63 27.66 47.55 10.55
CA GLU A 63 28.96 47.19 11.14
C GLU A 63 28.87 45.98 12.09
N MET A 64 27.66 45.52 12.48
CA MET A 64 27.48 44.32 13.27
C MET A 64 27.58 43.02 12.46
N GLN A 65 27.57 43.12 11.12
CA GLN A 65 27.62 41.90 10.27
C GLN A 65 29.04 41.48 9.86
N THR A 66 30.07 42.20 10.27
CA THR A 66 31.44 41.91 9.81
C THR A 66 32.40 41.42 10.90
N LYS A 67 31.91 40.96 12.04
CA LYS A 67 32.78 40.31 13.05
C LYS A 67 32.17 39.04 13.56
N LYS A 68 32.67 37.98 13.06
CA LYS A 68 33.05 36.66 13.53
C LYS A 68 32.62 35.56 12.55
N ASN A 69 33.57 35.10 11.79
CA ASN A 69 33.64 33.73 11.36
C ASN A 69 33.86 32.85 12.61
N ASP A 70 32.81 32.63 13.39
CA ASP A 70 32.67 31.41 14.13
C ASP A 70 32.06 30.44 13.12
N GLN A 71 32.87 29.49 12.62
CA GLN A 71 32.36 28.33 11.90
C GLN A 71 31.34 27.67 12.79
N ILE A 72 30.05 27.92 12.54
CA ILE A 72 28.98 27.05 13.00
C ILE A 72 29.24 25.75 12.25
N ASN A 73 29.96 24.82 12.86
CA ASN A 73 29.92 23.42 12.46
C ASN A 73 28.49 22.96 12.71
N ILE A 74 27.64 23.08 11.69
CA ILE A 74 26.42 22.31 11.62
C ILE A 74 26.93 20.87 11.46
N ALA A 75 27.12 20.16 12.58
CA ALA A 75 27.14 18.73 12.55
C ALA A 75 25.76 18.34 12.05
N GLU A 76 25.64 17.98 10.77
CA GLU A 76 24.49 17.22 10.29
C GLU A 76 24.42 15.98 11.16
N ASP A 77 23.45 15.99 12.06
CA ASP A 77 23.14 14.80 12.84
C ASP A 77 22.55 13.78 11.86
N GLN A 78 23.46 12.94 11.31
CA GLN A 78 23.11 11.84 10.40
C GLN A 78 22.23 10.77 11.09
N THR A 79 21.86 10.96 12.35
CA THR A 79 21.04 10.02 13.10
C THR A 79 19.54 10.24 12.92
N LEU A 80 19.10 11.28 12.18
CA LEU A 80 17.69 11.58 11.92
C LEU A 80 17.22 11.22 10.50
N ILE A 81 17.93 10.32 9.80
CA ILE A 81 17.29 9.54 8.76
C ILE A 81 16.55 8.42 9.49
N SER A 82 15.42 8.73 10.12
CA SER A 82 14.41 7.73 10.37
C SER A 82 14.00 7.22 8.98
N GLN A 83 14.51 6.08 8.57
CA GLN A 83 13.86 5.34 7.49
C GLN A 83 12.43 5.16 8.00
N ASP A 84 11.48 5.85 7.39
CA ASP A 84 10.08 5.64 7.65
C ASP A 84 9.81 4.16 7.38
N VAL A 85 9.77 3.37 8.44
CA VAL A 85 9.53 1.93 8.32
C VAL A 85 8.10 1.77 7.83
N LYS A 86 7.96 1.43 6.55
CA LYS A 86 6.67 1.26 5.90
C LYS A 86 5.93 0.08 6.56
N ILE A 87 4.90 0.39 7.32
CA ILE A 87 4.03 -0.64 7.92
C ILE A 87 3.03 -1.10 6.87
N ILE A 88 3.02 -2.40 6.57
CA ILE A 88 2.20 -3.00 5.52
C ILE A 88 1.23 -4.00 6.13
N GLY A 89 -0.06 -3.69 6.07
CA GLY A 89 -1.13 -4.54 6.58
C GLY A 89 -2.52 -4.01 6.25
N LEU A 90 -3.55 -4.66 6.76
CA LEU A 90 -4.96 -4.31 6.55
C LEU A 90 -5.69 -3.96 7.84
N TYR A 91 -5.33 -4.60 8.94
CA TYR A 91 -6.05 -4.53 10.20
C TYR A 91 -5.34 -3.61 11.18
N ASP A 92 -6.11 -2.83 11.94
CA ASP A 92 -5.59 -2.06 13.06
C ASP A 92 -5.24 -3.01 14.21
N PRO A 93 -4.02 -2.90 14.80
CA PRO A 93 -3.63 -3.78 15.89
C PRO A 93 -4.51 -3.59 17.14
N ALA A 94 -4.89 -2.36 17.49
CA ALA A 94 -5.66 -2.09 18.69
C ALA A 94 -7.08 -2.67 18.61
N GLU A 95 -7.72 -2.60 17.42
CA GLU A 95 -9.05 -3.18 17.19
C GLU A 95 -9.06 -4.71 17.34
N ASN A 96 -7.92 -5.36 17.15
CA ASN A 96 -7.76 -6.81 17.24
C ASN A 96 -7.06 -7.27 18.52
N GLY A 97 -6.88 -6.39 19.50
CA GLY A 97 -6.21 -6.72 20.76
C GLY A 97 -4.73 -7.06 20.58
N LEU A 98 -4.09 -6.57 19.52
CA LEU A 98 -2.70 -6.78 19.17
C LEU A 98 -1.88 -5.50 19.38
N ASN A 99 -0.55 -5.62 19.29
CA ASN A 99 0.36 -4.50 19.43
C ASN A 99 1.12 -4.27 18.12
N ILE A 100 1.41 -3.02 17.78
CA ILE A 100 2.19 -2.67 16.59
C ILE A 100 3.59 -3.32 16.59
N ASN A 101 4.16 -3.61 17.76
CA ASN A 101 5.46 -4.26 17.96
C ASN A 101 5.35 -5.80 18.07
N MET A 102 4.19 -6.41 17.75
CA MET A 102 3.94 -7.83 18.00
C MET A 102 4.96 -8.78 17.36
N TRP A 103 5.60 -8.37 16.27
CA TRP A 103 6.62 -9.15 15.58
C TRP A 103 8.06 -8.71 15.86
N SER A 104 8.31 -7.49 16.36
CA SER A 104 9.63 -6.84 16.43
C SER A 104 10.71 -7.70 17.09
N TYR A 105 10.36 -8.39 18.16
CA TYR A 105 11.30 -9.24 18.92
C TYR A 105 11.24 -10.72 18.53
N SER A 106 10.49 -11.06 17.49
CA SER A 106 10.34 -12.45 17.06
C SER A 106 11.55 -12.88 16.24
N ASN A 107 12.01 -14.13 16.45
CA ASN A 107 13.09 -14.72 15.65
C ASN A 107 12.55 -15.19 14.28
N GLY A 108 13.10 -14.64 13.20
CA GLY A 108 12.68 -14.93 11.83
C GLY A 108 12.85 -16.39 11.42
N ASP A 109 13.89 -17.08 11.87
CA ASP A 109 14.06 -18.50 11.57
C ASP A 109 12.93 -19.34 12.15
N GLN A 110 12.47 -18.99 13.36
CA GLN A 110 11.33 -19.67 13.98
C GLN A 110 10.05 -19.39 13.20
N ILE A 111 9.82 -18.11 12.81
CA ILE A 111 8.65 -17.74 11.99
C ILE A 111 8.65 -18.50 10.67
N ILE A 112 9.78 -18.52 9.93
CA ILE A 112 9.92 -19.25 8.68
C ILE A 112 9.57 -20.73 8.86
N ASN A 113 10.10 -21.36 9.92
CA ASN A 113 9.85 -22.77 10.20
C ASN A 113 8.40 -23.05 10.58
N ILE A 114 7.78 -22.18 11.37
CA ILE A 114 6.35 -22.29 11.73
C ILE A 114 5.49 -22.20 10.46
N PHE A 115 5.71 -21.19 9.61
CA PHE A 115 4.93 -21.04 8.39
C PHE A 115 5.19 -22.11 7.34
N LYS A 116 6.39 -22.66 7.25
CA LYS A 116 6.65 -23.89 6.46
C LYS A 116 5.79 -25.08 6.91
N ARG A 117 5.53 -25.21 8.20
CA ARG A 117 4.66 -26.27 8.76
C ARG A 117 3.18 -25.94 8.53
N ILE A 118 2.74 -24.72 8.85
CA ILE A 118 1.35 -24.25 8.64
C ILE A 118 0.94 -24.42 7.18
N ASN A 119 1.83 -24.12 6.25
CA ASN A 119 1.54 -24.23 4.81
C ASN A 119 1.26 -25.68 4.35
N LYS A 120 1.66 -26.69 5.12
CA LYS A 120 1.36 -28.10 4.85
C LYS A 120 0.04 -28.56 5.47
N LEU A 121 -0.56 -27.76 6.35
CA LEU A 121 -1.79 -28.11 7.05
C LEU A 121 -3.02 -27.61 6.28
N LYS A 122 -4.11 -28.36 6.37
CA LYS A 122 -5.45 -27.89 6.03
C LYS A 122 -6.07 -27.34 7.30
N LEU A 123 -6.13 -26.03 7.41
CA LEU A 123 -6.70 -25.35 8.58
C LEU A 123 -8.22 -25.29 8.49
N SER A 124 -8.89 -25.14 9.65
CA SER A 124 -10.29 -24.74 9.69
C SER A 124 -10.44 -23.27 9.22
N LYS A 125 -11.66 -22.89 8.89
CA LYS A 125 -11.97 -21.52 8.49
C LYS A 125 -11.56 -20.52 9.58
N ASP A 126 -11.95 -20.77 10.82
CA ASP A 126 -11.66 -19.89 11.95
C ASP A 126 -10.14 -19.74 12.19
N ALA A 127 -9.40 -20.86 12.08
CA ALA A 127 -7.94 -20.81 12.22
C ALA A 127 -7.27 -20.04 11.09
N SER A 128 -7.81 -20.09 9.87
CA SER A 128 -7.33 -19.28 8.73
C SER A 128 -7.63 -17.81 8.93
N GLU A 129 -8.82 -17.44 9.41
CA GLU A 129 -9.21 -16.07 9.73
C GLU A 129 -8.33 -15.46 10.83
N ILE A 130 -8.01 -16.23 11.88
CA ILE A 130 -7.07 -15.79 12.92
C ILE A 130 -5.68 -15.50 12.31
N LEU A 131 -5.20 -16.36 11.41
CA LEU A 131 -3.91 -16.14 10.76
C LEU A 131 -3.93 -14.99 9.75
N ASP A 132 -5.06 -14.74 9.08
CA ASP A 132 -5.25 -13.55 8.26
C ASP A 132 -5.09 -12.29 9.11
N ILE A 133 -5.76 -12.21 10.27
CA ILE A 133 -5.62 -11.08 11.19
C ILE A 133 -4.18 -10.96 11.68
N LEU A 134 -3.56 -12.03 12.15
CA LEU A 134 -2.19 -11.98 12.67
C LEU A 134 -1.16 -11.52 11.62
N LEU A 135 -1.24 -12.05 10.40
CA LEU A 135 -0.27 -11.72 9.35
C LEU A 135 -0.51 -10.36 8.71
N LEU A 136 -1.78 -9.96 8.59
CA LEU A 136 -2.16 -8.75 7.87
C LEU A 136 -2.45 -7.57 8.81
N THR A 137 -2.18 -7.69 10.11
CA THR A 137 -2.20 -6.56 11.03
C THR A 137 -1.06 -5.60 10.71
N ASN A 138 -1.33 -4.30 10.83
CA ASN A 138 -0.37 -3.22 10.71
C ASN A 138 0.63 -3.30 11.87
N ALA A 139 1.78 -3.91 11.63
CA ALA A 139 2.81 -4.11 12.64
C ALA A 139 4.21 -4.06 12.00
N TYR A 140 5.19 -3.64 12.82
CA TYR A 140 6.58 -3.70 12.41
C TYR A 140 6.98 -5.15 12.13
N TYR A 141 7.81 -5.35 11.10
CA TYR A 141 8.33 -6.68 10.80
C TYR A 141 9.40 -7.13 11.82
N PRO A 142 9.66 -8.45 11.93
CA PRO A 142 10.71 -8.96 12.80
C PRO A 142 12.09 -8.50 12.35
N GLU A 143 12.94 -8.09 13.30
CA GLU A 143 14.28 -7.59 13.01
C GLU A 143 15.35 -8.69 13.10
N ILE A 144 15.05 -9.79 13.80
CA ILE A 144 16.02 -10.85 14.12
C ILE A 144 15.98 -11.96 13.07
N ASN A 145 17.08 -12.20 12.37
CA ASN A 145 17.28 -13.31 11.41
C ASN A 145 16.25 -13.39 10.26
N ILE A 146 15.68 -12.25 9.86
CA ILE A 146 14.78 -12.18 8.71
C ILE A 146 14.81 -10.77 8.12
N SER A 147 14.76 -10.66 6.81
CA SER A 147 14.57 -9.36 6.16
C SER A 147 13.08 -9.06 5.98
N GLU A 148 12.75 -7.77 5.82
CA GLU A 148 11.40 -7.32 5.49
C GLU A 148 10.84 -8.05 4.27
N ASN A 149 11.65 -8.19 3.20
CA ASN A 149 11.24 -8.89 1.99
C ASN A 149 10.93 -10.38 2.22
N GLN A 150 11.66 -11.04 3.12
CA GLN A 150 11.37 -12.42 3.48
C GLN A 150 10.07 -12.54 4.27
N PHE A 151 9.81 -11.62 5.20
CA PHE A 151 8.55 -11.60 5.94
C PHE A 151 7.36 -11.27 5.02
N ARG A 152 7.53 -10.34 4.09
CA ARG A 152 6.54 -10.02 3.05
C ARG A 152 6.23 -11.23 2.16
N LYS A 153 7.23 -12.03 1.80
CA LYS A 153 7.03 -13.29 1.07
C LYS A 153 6.20 -14.30 1.86
N ILE A 154 6.33 -14.34 3.20
CA ILE A 154 5.48 -15.21 4.03
C ILE A 154 4.03 -14.77 3.93
N LYS A 155 3.73 -13.46 4.07
CA LYS A 155 2.38 -12.89 3.89
C LYS A 155 1.81 -13.23 2.50
N SER A 156 2.58 -12.99 1.44
CA SER A 156 2.16 -13.27 0.06
C SER A 156 1.87 -14.75 -0.19
N ASN A 157 2.73 -15.65 0.29
CA ASN A 157 2.52 -17.10 0.14
C ASN A 157 1.28 -17.57 0.91
N TRP A 158 1.01 -16.99 2.07
CA TRP A 158 -0.20 -17.27 2.83
C TRP A 158 -1.47 -16.83 2.08
N LEU A 159 -1.49 -15.62 1.56
CA LEU A 159 -2.59 -15.07 0.78
C LEU A 159 -2.88 -15.92 -0.48
N ILE A 160 -1.84 -16.32 -1.21
CA ILE A 160 -1.96 -17.19 -2.38
C ILE A 160 -2.55 -18.56 -1.99
N LYS A 161 -2.07 -19.15 -0.88
CA LYS A 161 -2.56 -20.46 -0.41
C LYS A 161 -4.06 -20.44 -0.11
N ASN A 162 -4.55 -19.37 0.48
CA ASN A 162 -5.96 -19.23 0.87
C ASN A 162 -6.87 -18.80 -0.27
N SER A 163 -6.31 -18.30 -1.38
CA SER A 163 -7.05 -17.88 -2.59
C SER A 163 -8.20 -16.91 -2.30
N ASN A 164 -8.04 -16.04 -1.28
CA ASN A 164 -9.01 -14.98 -0.99
C ASN A 164 -8.67 -13.74 -1.83
N TYR A 165 -9.20 -13.68 -3.05
CA TYR A 165 -8.86 -12.65 -4.03
C TYR A 165 -9.22 -11.24 -3.56
N ASN A 166 -10.37 -11.05 -2.90
CA ASN A 166 -10.74 -9.75 -2.33
C ASN A 166 -9.76 -9.27 -1.27
N LEU A 167 -9.26 -10.19 -0.44
CA LEU A 167 -8.28 -9.86 0.59
C LEU A 167 -6.91 -9.52 -0.05
N ILE A 168 -6.53 -10.24 -1.10
CA ILE A 168 -5.31 -9.97 -1.88
C ILE A 168 -5.38 -8.58 -2.53
N GLU A 169 -6.49 -8.28 -3.20
CA GLU A 169 -6.71 -6.99 -3.84
C GLU A 169 -6.62 -5.84 -2.83
N ASN A 170 -7.35 -5.94 -1.71
CA ASN A 170 -7.30 -4.95 -0.65
C ASN A 170 -5.89 -4.77 -0.08
N TYR A 171 -5.14 -5.87 0.12
CA TYR A 171 -3.77 -5.82 0.60
C TYR A 171 -2.84 -5.08 -0.36
N LEU A 172 -2.93 -5.37 -1.66
CA LEU A 172 -2.10 -4.75 -2.68
C LEU A 172 -2.42 -3.26 -2.88
N LEU A 173 -3.72 -2.92 -2.97
CA LEU A 173 -4.17 -1.56 -3.26
C LEU A 173 -4.04 -0.62 -2.06
N LYS A 174 -4.49 -1.03 -0.87
CA LYS A 174 -4.41 -0.19 0.33
C LYS A 174 -2.98 0.16 0.70
N ASN A 175 -2.05 -0.77 0.51
CA ASN A 175 -0.65 -0.56 0.85
C ASN A 175 0.20 -0.04 -0.32
N GLN A 176 -0.37 0.07 -1.54
CA GLN A 176 0.35 0.47 -2.74
C GLN A 176 1.62 -0.38 -2.99
N VAL A 177 1.49 -1.69 -2.82
CA VAL A 177 2.64 -2.63 -2.89
C VAL A 177 2.58 -3.57 -4.10
N ILE A 178 1.93 -3.15 -5.16
CA ILE A 178 1.77 -3.94 -6.40
C ILE A 178 3.13 -4.29 -6.99
N ASN A 179 4.00 -3.31 -7.16
CA ASN A 179 5.37 -3.48 -7.67
C ASN A 179 6.27 -4.26 -6.72
N GLU A 180 6.08 -4.08 -5.42
CA GLU A 180 6.89 -4.73 -4.39
C GLU A 180 6.52 -6.21 -4.19
N ASN A 181 5.36 -6.66 -4.71
CA ASN A 181 4.85 -8.03 -4.59
C ASN A 181 4.45 -8.63 -5.94
N PRO A 182 5.35 -8.69 -6.95
CA PRO A 182 4.99 -9.09 -8.30
C PRO A 182 4.37 -10.49 -8.37
N LYS A 183 4.80 -11.43 -7.51
CA LYS A 183 4.23 -12.77 -7.47
C LYS A 183 2.75 -12.77 -7.03
N LEU A 184 2.41 -11.98 -6.00
CA LEU A 184 1.05 -11.86 -5.51
C LEU A 184 0.16 -11.12 -6.51
N THR A 185 0.69 -10.07 -7.12
CA THR A 185 0.01 -9.29 -8.16
C THR A 185 -0.29 -10.16 -9.39
N LYS A 186 0.69 -10.93 -9.88
CA LYS A 186 0.48 -11.91 -10.96
C LYS A 186 -0.61 -12.90 -10.64
N TYR A 187 -0.62 -13.41 -9.41
CA TYR A 187 -1.63 -14.37 -8.99
C TYR A 187 -3.04 -13.79 -9.07
N LEU A 188 -3.22 -12.54 -8.61
CA LEU A 188 -4.50 -11.84 -8.67
C LEU A 188 -4.92 -11.51 -10.12
N VAL A 189 -4.01 -10.95 -10.90
CA VAL A 189 -4.21 -10.60 -12.31
C VAL A 189 -4.59 -11.83 -13.13
N ASN A 190 -3.89 -12.94 -12.94
CA ASN A 190 -4.17 -14.19 -13.64
C ASN A 190 -5.55 -14.75 -13.29
N HIS A 191 -5.97 -14.61 -12.03
CA HIS A 191 -7.31 -15.03 -11.65
C HIS A 191 -8.38 -14.24 -12.40
N TYR A 192 -8.34 -12.91 -12.34
CA TYR A 192 -9.34 -12.10 -13.04
C TYR A 192 -9.30 -12.28 -14.55
N LEU A 193 -8.10 -12.43 -15.12
CA LEU A 193 -7.96 -12.69 -16.54
C LEU A 193 -8.53 -14.05 -16.94
N SER A 194 -8.35 -15.09 -16.12
CA SER A 194 -8.95 -16.41 -16.38
C SER A 194 -10.48 -16.41 -16.28
N GLU A 195 -11.06 -15.43 -15.57
CA GLU A 195 -12.51 -15.18 -15.55
C GLU A 195 -12.97 -14.21 -16.65
N SER A 196 -12.06 -13.77 -17.52
CA SER A 196 -12.30 -12.79 -18.59
C SER A 196 -12.74 -11.41 -18.07
N ASP A 197 -12.44 -11.10 -16.80
CA ASP A 197 -12.73 -9.81 -16.18
C ASP A 197 -11.57 -8.83 -16.43
N ILE A 198 -11.51 -8.30 -17.66
CA ILE A 198 -10.46 -7.37 -18.10
C ILE A 198 -10.57 -6.03 -17.40
N GLU A 199 -11.79 -5.55 -17.21
CA GLU A 199 -12.06 -4.25 -16.57
C GLU A 199 -11.46 -4.23 -15.16
N LYS A 200 -11.80 -5.22 -14.34
CA LYS A 200 -11.28 -5.34 -12.97
C LYS A 200 -9.77 -5.53 -12.94
N THR A 201 -9.22 -6.30 -13.89
CA THR A 201 -7.79 -6.49 -13.99
C THR A 201 -7.08 -5.17 -14.29
N CYS A 202 -7.59 -4.39 -15.24
CA CYS A 202 -6.98 -3.11 -15.62
C CYS A 202 -7.17 -2.02 -14.55
N GLU A 203 -8.24 -2.08 -13.75
CA GLU A 203 -8.42 -1.19 -12.61
C GLU A 203 -7.25 -1.26 -11.60
N ILE A 204 -6.66 -2.44 -11.41
CA ILE A 204 -5.49 -2.62 -10.54
C ILE A 204 -4.33 -1.76 -11.03
N PHE A 205 -4.08 -1.75 -12.35
CA PHE A 205 -2.98 -1.01 -12.95
C PHE A 205 -3.23 0.50 -13.01
N SER A 206 -4.48 0.92 -13.13
CA SER A 206 -4.85 2.36 -13.16
C SER A 206 -4.49 3.10 -11.85
N LYS A 207 -4.29 2.37 -10.76
CA LYS A 207 -3.93 2.89 -9.43
C LYS A 207 -2.43 2.89 -9.15
N ILE A 208 -1.61 2.49 -10.11
CA ILE A 208 -0.14 2.45 -9.98
C ILE A 208 0.44 3.76 -10.51
N ASN A 209 1.21 4.44 -9.67
CA ASN A 209 1.89 5.68 -10.05
C ASN A 209 3.36 5.44 -10.44
N ASP A 210 3.94 4.30 -10.06
CA ASP A 210 5.35 3.97 -10.27
C ASP A 210 5.55 3.10 -11.52
N SER A 211 6.76 3.11 -12.07
CA SER A 211 7.13 2.22 -13.17
C SER A 211 7.07 0.75 -12.74
N ILE A 212 6.51 -0.11 -13.59
CA ILE A 212 6.40 -1.55 -13.33
C ILE A 212 7.67 -2.24 -13.83
N GLU A 213 8.47 -2.79 -12.90
CA GLU A 213 9.73 -3.47 -13.23
C GLU A 213 9.52 -4.89 -13.77
N ASP A 214 8.52 -5.60 -13.23
CA ASP A 214 8.24 -6.96 -13.65
C ASP A 214 7.75 -7.02 -15.11
N GLU A 215 8.41 -7.81 -15.94
CA GLU A 215 8.16 -7.88 -17.37
C GLU A 215 6.73 -8.29 -17.72
N TYR A 216 6.20 -9.31 -17.05
CA TYR A 216 4.84 -9.79 -17.29
C TYR A 216 3.79 -8.73 -16.93
N LEU A 217 3.92 -8.14 -15.74
CA LEU A 217 3.00 -7.10 -15.27
C LEU A 217 3.09 -5.83 -16.12
N SER A 218 4.28 -5.51 -16.62
CA SER A 218 4.47 -4.37 -17.51
C SER A 218 3.84 -4.60 -18.88
N LYS A 219 3.94 -5.80 -19.47
CA LYS A 219 3.19 -6.18 -20.67
C LYS A 219 1.69 -6.03 -20.46
N PHE A 220 1.22 -6.46 -19.30
CA PHE A 220 -0.19 -6.37 -18.94
C PHE A 220 -0.67 -4.92 -18.80
N ASN A 221 0.13 -4.07 -18.15
CA ASN A 221 -0.17 -2.64 -18.04
C ASN A 221 -0.28 -1.96 -19.41
N ILE A 222 0.64 -2.26 -20.34
CA ILE A 222 0.57 -1.75 -21.72
C ILE A 222 -0.72 -2.20 -22.40
N TYR A 223 -1.12 -3.46 -22.22
CA TYR A 223 -2.39 -3.96 -22.74
C TYR A 223 -3.59 -3.21 -22.16
N CYS A 224 -3.61 -2.95 -20.85
CA CYS A 224 -4.66 -2.17 -20.19
C CYS A 224 -4.73 -0.74 -20.75
N LEU A 225 -3.61 -0.10 -20.99
CA LEU A 225 -3.59 1.24 -21.59
C LEU A 225 -4.21 1.26 -22.99
N ILE A 226 -3.96 0.22 -23.80
CA ILE A 226 -4.60 0.09 -25.12
C ILE A 226 -6.11 -0.08 -24.96
N ASN A 227 -6.55 -0.94 -24.04
CA ASN A 227 -7.96 -1.21 -23.77
C ASN A 227 -8.70 0.04 -23.28
N ASP A 228 -8.03 0.88 -22.50
CA ASP A 228 -8.54 2.17 -22.00
C ASP A 228 -8.43 3.32 -23.03
N ASN A 229 -8.10 3.03 -24.31
CA ASN A 229 -7.86 4.00 -25.37
C ASN A 229 -6.71 4.99 -25.13
N LYS A 230 -5.80 4.69 -24.20
CA LYS A 230 -4.58 5.47 -23.90
C LYS A 230 -3.41 5.03 -24.77
N LYS A 231 -3.62 4.95 -26.10
CA LYS A 231 -2.66 4.39 -27.04
C LYS A 231 -1.31 5.10 -27.05
N ASN A 232 -1.28 6.41 -26.84
CA ASN A 232 -0.02 7.17 -26.79
C ASN A 232 0.85 6.77 -25.59
N GLU A 233 0.22 6.55 -24.41
CA GLU A 233 0.93 6.09 -23.22
C GLU A 233 1.43 4.65 -23.40
N ALA A 234 0.60 3.78 -24.00
CA ALA A 234 0.99 2.41 -24.33
C ALA A 234 2.21 2.37 -25.26
N GLN A 235 2.23 3.23 -26.29
CA GLN A 235 3.37 3.36 -27.21
C GLN A 235 4.62 3.81 -26.48
N LEU A 236 4.52 4.86 -25.66
CA LEU A 236 5.66 5.37 -24.90
C LEU A 236 6.28 4.29 -23.99
N LEU A 237 5.45 3.52 -23.28
CA LEU A 237 5.95 2.43 -22.45
C LEU A 237 6.57 1.29 -23.26
N MET A 238 6.00 0.98 -24.43
CA MET A 238 6.56 -0.05 -25.31
C MET A 238 7.92 0.37 -25.87
N ASP A 239 8.07 1.62 -26.29
CA ASP A 239 9.34 2.16 -26.80
C ASP A 239 10.41 2.17 -25.71
N LEU A 240 10.06 2.61 -24.50
CA LEU A 240 10.97 2.57 -23.34
C LEU A 240 11.43 1.14 -23.03
N LYS A 241 10.52 0.16 -23.09
CA LYS A 241 10.89 -1.25 -22.90
C LYS A 241 11.85 -1.75 -23.97
N LYS A 242 11.65 -1.37 -25.22
CA LYS A 242 12.54 -1.73 -26.33
C LYS A 242 13.94 -1.13 -26.14
N GLU A 243 14.02 0.12 -25.71
CA GLU A 243 15.31 0.76 -25.35
C GLU A 243 16.03 0.03 -24.21
N LEU A 244 15.28 -0.55 -23.27
CA LEU A 244 15.81 -1.37 -22.17
C LEU A 244 16.12 -2.83 -22.58
N GLY A 245 15.98 -3.17 -23.85
CA GLY A 245 16.35 -4.49 -24.39
C GLY A 245 15.20 -5.51 -24.44
N PHE A 246 13.96 -5.09 -24.28
CA PHE A 246 12.80 -5.98 -24.46
C PHE A 246 12.76 -6.54 -25.88
N ASN A 247 12.61 -7.87 -25.99
CA ASN A 247 12.58 -8.59 -27.27
C ASN A 247 11.64 -9.80 -27.15
N ASP A 248 10.35 -9.55 -27.29
CA ASP A 248 9.30 -10.57 -27.36
C ASP A 248 8.49 -10.37 -28.63
N LYS A 249 8.86 -11.07 -29.69
CA LYS A 249 8.23 -10.94 -30.99
C LYS A 249 6.75 -11.28 -31.02
N PHE A 250 6.33 -12.25 -30.18
CA PHE A 250 4.92 -12.62 -30.07
C PHE A 250 4.14 -11.43 -29.51
N TYR A 251 4.57 -10.89 -28.40
CA TYR A 251 3.91 -9.74 -27.76
C TYR A 251 3.93 -8.50 -28.66
N GLU A 252 5.05 -8.23 -29.33
CA GLU A 252 5.17 -7.09 -30.26
C GLU A 252 4.18 -7.17 -31.43
N ASN A 253 3.98 -8.34 -31.99
CA ASN A 253 3.01 -8.54 -33.08
C ASN A 253 1.58 -8.27 -32.60
N LYS A 254 1.22 -8.80 -31.41
CA LYS A 254 -0.07 -8.56 -30.77
C LYS A 254 -0.30 -7.07 -30.48
N PHE A 255 0.72 -6.43 -29.92
CA PHE A 255 0.73 -4.99 -29.66
C PHE A 255 0.48 -4.18 -30.94
N ASN A 256 1.23 -4.44 -32.03
CA ASN A 256 1.10 -3.71 -33.27
C ASN A 256 -0.29 -3.87 -33.92
N TYR A 257 -0.90 -5.04 -33.82
CA TYR A 257 -2.27 -5.25 -34.27
C TYR A 257 -3.28 -4.45 -33.43
N LEU A 258 -3.20 -4.50 -32.07
CA LEU A 258 -4.10 -3.79 -31.17
C LEU A 258 -3.95 -2.26 -31.28
N MET A 259 -2.75 -1.79 -31.55
CA MET A 259 -2.50 -0.37 -31.83
C MET A 259 -3.06 0.10 -33.18
N GLY A 260 -3.33 -0.84 -34.10
CA GLY A 260 -3.79 -0.56 -35.44
C GLY A 260 -2.65 -0.23 -36.42
N TYR A 261 -1.42 -0.62 -36.11
CA TYR A 261 -0.27 -0.46 -37.03
C TYR A 261 -0.25 -1.55 -38.10
N ASN A 262 -0.79 -2.72 -37.77
CA ASN A 262 -0.99 -3.82 -38.73
C ASN A 262 -2.50 -4.03 -38.91
N ASN A 263 -2.94 -4.13 -40.19
CA ASN A 263 -4.34 -4.40 -40.51
C ASN A 263 -4.66 -5.89 -40.53
N GLU A 264 -3.65 -6.74 -40.67
CA GLU A 264 -3.84 -8.19 -40.72
C GLU A 264 -3.84 -8.76 -39.31
N PRO A 265 -4.84 -9.61 -38.94
CA PRO A 265 -4.89 -10.26 -37.67
C PRO A 265 -3.66 -11.13 -37.41
N ASP A 266 -3.12 -11.08 -36.20
CA ASP A 266 -2.07 -12.02 -35.80
C ASP A 266 -2.71 -13.31 -35.26
N THR A 267 -2.63 -14.38 -36.05
CA THR A 267 -3.24 -15.68 -35.74
C THR A 267 -2.37 -16.59 -34.87
N ALA A 268 -1.16 -16.15 -34.46
CA ALA A 268 -0.29 -16.93 -33.62
C ALA A 268 -0.94 -17.16 -32.23
N ILE A 269 -0.90 -18.43 -31.72
CA ILE A 269 -1.43 -18.83 -30.43
C ILE A 269 -0.27 -19.19 -29.51
N SER A 270 -0.29 -18.68 -28.29
CA SER A 270 0.67 -19.00 -27.24
C SER A 270 -0.03 -19.38 -25.93
N GLU A 271 0.43 -20.47 -25.32
CA GLU A 271 0.01 -20.95 -24.00
C GLU A 271 1.07 -20.68 -22.91
N ASN A 272 2.09 -19.87 -23.21
CA ASN A 272 3.19 -19.62 -22.28
C ASN A 272 2.73 -18.91 -21.01
N THR A 273 1.80 -17.95 -21.17
CA THR A 273 1.18 -17.23 -20.06
C THR A 273 -0.31 -17.02 -20.34
N ILE A 274 -1.09 -16.73 -19.30
CA ILE A 274 -2.52 -16.41 -19.45
C ILE A 274 -2.70 -15.13 -20.30
N LEU A 275 -1.82 -14.14 -20.14
CA LEU A 275 -1.83 -12.94 -20.97
C LEU A 275 -1.59 -13.28 -22.44
N ASP A 276 -0.59 -14.12 -22.75
CA ASP A 276 -0.30 -14.49 -24.14
C ASP A 276 -1.49 -15.24 -24.77
N PHE A 277 -2.13 -16.12 -24.00
CA PHE A 277 -3.32 -16.83 -24.45
C PHE A 277 -4.50 -15.87 -24.68
N HIS A 278 -4.73 -14.95 -23.76
CA HIS A 278 -5.75 -13.91 -23.91
C HIS A 278 -5.49 -13.05 -25.15
N LEU A 279 -4.25 -12.60 -25.34
CA LEU A 279 -3.85 -11.83 -26.53
C LEU A 279 -4.04 -12.65 -27.83
N SER A 280 -3.76 -13.95 -27.81
CA SER A 280 -4.04 -14.85 -28.93
C SER A 280 -5.52 -14.84 -29.32
N HIS A 281 -6.40 -14.85 -28.31
CA HIS A 281 -7.85 -14.83 -28.51
C HIS A 281 -8.33 -13.47 -29.07
N VAL A 282 -7.94 -12.36 -28.45
CA VAL A 282 -8.47 -11.03 -28.82
C VAL A 282 -7.92 -10.50 -30.14
N THR A 283 -6.81 -11.02 -30.63
CA THR A 283 -6.19 -10.58 -31.91
C THR A 283 -6.48 -11.52 -33.06
N ASN A 284 -7.16 -12.64 -32.85
CA ASN A 284 -7.49 -13.62 -33.88
C ASN A 284 -9.02 -13.79 -33.99
N PRO A 285 -9.68 -13.21 -34.98
CA PRO A 285 -11.13 -13.34 -35.17
C PRO A 285 -11.61 -14.78 -35.43
N GLU A 286 -10.73 -15.66 -35.93
CA GLU A 286 -11.01 -17.08 -36.18
C GLU A 286 -10.41 -17.99 -35.11
N PHE A 287 -10.26 -17.48 -33.87
CA PHE A 287 -9.60 -18.22 -32.83
C PHE A 287 -10.27 -19.58 -32.54
N LYS A 288 -9.48 -20.64 -32.64
CA LYS A 288 -9.85 -22.02 -32.30
C LYS A 288 -8.71 -22.60 -31.49
N PHE A 289 -9.05 -23.20 -30.38
CA PHE A 289 -8.08 -23.80 -29.48
C PHE A 289 -8.58 -25.14 -28.97
N ASP A 290 -7.77 -26.18 -29.16
CA ASP A 290 -8.00 -27.50 -28.61
C ASP A 290 -7.03 -27.73 -27.45
N PRO A 291 -7.50 -27.77 -26.18
CA PRO A 291 -6.63 -27.95 -25.04
C PRO A 291 -5.98 -29.34 -25.04
N LYS A 292 -4.69 -29.37 -24.68
CA LYS A 292 -3.91 -30.60 -24.49
C LYS A 292 -3.85 -30.96 -23.02
N ASP A 293 -3.45 -32.19 -22.70
CA ASP A 293 -3.23 -32.62 -21.32
C ASP A 293 -2.19 -31.75 -20.58
N SER A 294 -1.28 -31.10 -21.30
CA SER A 294 -0.27 -30.17 -20.77
C SER A 294 -0.76 -28.73 -20.62
N THR A 295 -1.92 -28.39 -21.19
CA THR A 295 -2.47 -27.04 -21.09
C THR A 295 -2.77 -26.70 -19.65
N SER A 296 -2.40 -25.49 -19.21
CA SER A 296 -2.70 -25.00 -17.87
C SER A 296 -4.21 -24.97 -17.62
N LYS A 297 -4.63 -25.36 -16.42
CA LYS A 297 -6.06 -25.27 -16.01
C LYS A 297 -6.60 -23.84 -15.95
N GLN A 298 -5.73 -22.84 -16.00
CA GLN A 298 -6.12 -21.42 -15.99
C GLN A 298 -6.35 -20.86 -17.39
N ILE A 299 -5.93 -21.60 -18.44
CA ILE A 299 -6.21 -21.37 -19.85
C ILE A 299 -7.46 -22.15 -20.25
#